data_2cf8c478d2f61b38886a8f7afea69d8f
#
_entry.id   2cf8c478d2f61b38886a8f7afea69d8f
#
_cell.length_a   1.000
_cell.length_b   1.000
_cell.length_c   1.000
_cell.angle_alpha   90.00
_cell.angle_beta   90.00
_cell.angle_gamma   90.00
#
_symmetry.space_group_name_H-M   'P 1'
#
loop_
_entity.id
_entity.type
_entity.pdbx_description
1 polymer ?
#
loop_
_entity_poly.entity_id
_entity_poly.type
_entity_poly.pdbx_seq_one_letter_code
_entity_poly.pdbx_strand_id
1 'polypeptide(L)'
;MSEAQFDLIVIGAGPGGYVAAIRAAQLGLKTAIVEERHLGGICLNWGCIPTKALLAGAELATQFKHAGQFGFQVSQIDFDIQKLVQHSRQVSAQLVQGIDYLLKKNQVTVFSGRAQLTAKEKIEVTDAQGNSQALSAPHIILATGARARHVPQLP
;
A
#
# COMPACT_ATOMS: atom_id res chain seq x y z
N MET A 1 -31.02 -2.73 -3.12
CA MET A 1 -29.75 -3.26 -3.70
C MET A 1 -29.36 -4.51 -2.92
N SER A 2 -28.97 -5.60 -3.59
CA SER A 2 -28.60 -6.85 -2.92
C SER A 2 -27.30 -6.63 -2.16
N GLU A 3 -27.27 -7.00 -0.89
CA GLU A 3 -26.10 -6.99 -0.03
C GLU A 3 -25.09 -8.06 -0.54
N ALA A 4 -23.85 -7.67 -0.84
CA ALA A 4 -22.83 -8.62 -1.27
C ALA A 4 -22.21 -9.30 -0.05
N GLN A 5 -22.18 -10.64 -0.07
CA GLN A 5 -21.70 -11.48 1.04
C GLN A 5 -20.31 -12.06 0.78
N PHE A 6 -19.46 -11.99 1.79
CA PHE A 6 -18.10 -12.53 1.85
C PHE A 6 -17.91 -13.35 3.14
N ASP A 7 -16.86 -14.16 3.19
CA ASP A 7 -16.44 -14.83 4.42
C ASP A 7 -15.57 -13.91 5.28
N LEU A 8 -14.78 -13.06 4.61
CA LEU A 8 -13.92 -12.06 5.25
C LEU A 8 -13.92 -10.74 4.46
N ILE A 9 -14.02 -9.64 5.18
CA ILE A 9 -13.77 -8.30 4.64
C ILE A 9 -12.57 -7.69 5.38
N VAL A 10 -11.61 -7.14 4.61
CA VAL A 10 -10.46 -6.40 5.14
C VAL A 10 -10.64 -4.93 4.80
N ILE A 11 -10.60 -4.05 5.79
CA ILE A 11 -10.69 -2.60 5.61
C ILE A 11 -9.30 -1.99 5.70
N GLY A 12 -8.81 -1.45 4.58
CA GLY A 12 -7.47 -0.92 4.38
C GLY A 12 -6.56 -1.89 3.65
N ALA A 13 -5.91 -1.43 2.59
CA ALA A 13 -5.00 -2.20 1.74
C ALA A 13 -3.52 -1.83 1.93
N GLY A 14 -3.13 -1.40 3.12
CA GLY A 14 -1.74 -1.33 3.55
C GLY A 14 -1.12 -2.72 3.75
N PRO A 15 0.17 -2.82 4.19
CA PRO A 15 0.87 -4.11 4.32
C PRO A 15 0.13 -5.15 5.19
N GLY A 16 -0.48 -4.74 6.27
CA GLY A 16 -1.30 -5.64 7.10
C GLY A 16 -2.55 -6.13 6.37
N GLY A 17 -3.21 -5.23 5.61
CA GLY A 17 -4.47 -5.53 4.94
C GLY A 17 -4.31 -6.44 3.72
N TYR A 18 -3.49 -6.06 2.75
CA TYR A 18 -3.36 -6.86 1.53
C TYR A 18 -2.75 -8.24 1.79
N VAL A 19 -1.82 -8.36 2.76
CA VAL A 19 -1.26 -9.66 3.15
C VAL A 19 -2.34 -10.54 3.78
N ALA A 20 -3.15 -10.00 4.69
CA ALA A 20 -4.25 -10.72 5.30
C ALA A 20 -5.29 -11.17 4.28
N ALA A 21 -5.70 -10.28 3.36
CA ALA A 21 -6.69 -10.59 2.33
C ALA A 21 -6.21 -11.69 1.37
N ILE A 22 -4.97 -11.59 0.87
CA ILE A 22 -4.37 -12.61 -0.01
C ILE A 22 -4.29 -13.96 0.73
N ARG A 23 -3.84 -13.95 2.00
CA ARG A 23 -3.71 -15.18 2.76
C ARG A 23 -5.06 -15.84 3.03
N ALA A 24 -6.08 -15.05 3.38
CA ALA A 24 -7.44 -15.55 3.58
C ALA A 24 -8.00 -16.22 2.31
N ALA A 25 -7.82 -15.58 1.16
CA ALA A 25 -8.23 -16.14 -0.13
C ALA A 25 -7.48 -17.44 -0.46
N GLN A 26 -6.18 -17.52 -0.17
CA GLN A 26 -5.39 -18.76 -0.32
C GLN A 26 -5.87 -19.90 0.60
N LEU A 27 -6.52 -19.57 1.70
CA LEU A 27 -7.15 -20.54 2.62
C LEU A 27 -8.58 -20.91 2.21
N GLY A 28 -9.05 -20.43 1.06
CA GLY A 28 -10.35 -20.75 0.50
C GLY A 28 -11.49 -19.82 0.93
N LEU A 29 -11.21 -18.74 1.65
CA LEU A 29 -12.24 -17.78 2.05
C LEU A 29 -12.60 -16.85 0.88
N LYS A 30 -13.89 -16.63 0.64
CA LYS A 30 -14.38 -15.58 -0.25
C LYS A 30 -14.10 -14.23 0.39
N THR A 31 -13.05 -13.54 -0.11
CA THR A 31 -12.48 -12.37 0.56
C THR A 31 -12.70 -11.09 -0.24
N ALA A 32 -13.08 -10.02 0.47
CA ALA A 32 -13.05 -8.66 -0.05
C ALA A 32 -12.03 -7.80 0.69
N ILE A 33 -11.50 -6.79 -0.01
CA ILE A 33 -10.66 -5.74 0.57
C ILE A 33 -11.21 -4.38 0.13
N VAL A 34 -11.28 -3.44 1.08
CA VAL A 34 -11.75 -2.07 0.83
C VAL A 34 -10.59 -1.10 1.05
N GLU A 35 -10.31 -0.25 0.07
CA GLU A 35 -9.27 0.78 0.17
C GLU A 35 -9.82 2.14 -0.28
N GLU A 36 -9.62 3.16 0.57
CA GLU A 36 -10.12 4.52 0.31
C GLU A 36 -9.27 5.27 -0.72
N ARG A 37 -7.95 5.01 -0.78
CA ARG A 37 -7.02 5.84 -1.55
C ARG A 37 -6.12 5.05 -2.48
N HIS A 38 -5.16 4.32 -1.92
CA HIS A 38 -4.10 3.69 -2.70
C HIS A 38 -3.74 2.31 -2.16
N LEU A 39 -3.82 1.30 -3.03
CA LEU A 39 -3.29 -0.03 -2.73
C LEU A 39 -1.84 0.05 -2.25
N GLY A 40 -1.48 -0.78 -1.27
CA GLY A 40 -0.16 -0.78 -0.66
C GLY A 40 -0.01 0.21 0.52
N GLY A 41 -0.99 1.13 0.70
CA GLY A 41 -1.02 2.09 1.81
C GLY A 41 0.20 3.01 1.86
N ILE A 42 0.49 3.56 3.04
CA ILE A 42 1.59 4.50 3.26
C ILE A 42 2.94 3.86 2.91
N CYS A 43 3.17 2.61 3.30
CA CYS A 43 4.46 1.95 3.13
C CYS A 43 4.93 1.94 1.67
N LEU A 44 4.06 1.54 0.73
CA LEU A 44 4.44 1.46 -0.67
C LEU A 44 4.45 2.82 -1.37
N ASN A 45 3.53 3.70 -1.00
CA ASN A 45 3.33 4.94 -1.75
C ASN A 45 4.18 6.11 -1.25
N TRP A 46 4.38 6.25 0.07
CA TRP A 46 5.05 7.42 0.68
C TRP A 46 6.02 7.07 1.81
N GLY A 47 6.17 5.80 2.17
CA GLY A 47 6.96 5.36 3.32
C GLY A 47 8.13 4.48 2.95
N CYS A 48 8.03 3.20 3.32
CA CYS A 48 9.13 2.23 3.29
C CYS A 48 9.80 2.13 1.91
N ILE A 49 9.01 1.98 0.87
CA ILE A 49 9.54 1.66 -0.47
C ILE A 49 10.25 2.86 -1.11
N PRO A 50 9.63 4.03 -1.24
CA PRO A 50 10.34 5.18 -1.80
C PRO A 50 11.55 5.58 -0.94
N THR A 51 11.47 5.47 0.38
CA THR A 51 12.60 5.75 1.26
C THR A 51 13.77 4.80 1.01
N LYS A 52 13.51 3.50 0.90
CA LYS A 52 14.56 2.50 0.60
C LYS A 52 15.18 2.73 -0.78
N ALA A 53 14.40 3.09 -1.78
CA ALA A 53 14.91 3.40 -3.11
C ALA A 53 15.85 4.63 -3.09
N LEU A 54 15.49 5.67 -2.31
CA LEU A 54 16.34 6.85 -2.11
C LEU A 54 17.62 6.50 -1.35
N LEU A 55 17.53 5.68 -0.29
CA LEU A 55 18.69 5.24 0.49
C LEU A 55 19.66 4.41 -0.36
N ALA A 56 19.16 3.52 -1.22
CA ALA A 56 20.00 2.77 -2.15
C ALA A 56 20.79 3.68 -3.10
N GLY A 57 20.18 4.76 -3.59
CA GLY A 57 20.87 5.79 -4.38
C GLY A 57 21.94 6.54 -3.59
N ALA A 58 21.66 6.88 -2.32
CA ALA A 58 22.62 7.53 -1.43
C ALA A 58 23.79 6.60 -1.08
N GLU A 59 23.53 5.30 -0.88
CA GLU A 59 24.57 4.29 -0.66
C GLU A 59 25.47 4.16 -1.87
N LEU A 60 24.92 4.09 -3.08
CA LEU A 60 25.68 4.07 -4.31
C LEU A 60 26.60 5.29 -4.44
N ALA A 61 26.09 6.49 -4.14
CA ALA A 61 26.90 7.72 -4.16
C ALA A 61 28.04 7.66 -3.14
N THR A 62 27.84 7.04 -2.00
CA THR A 62 28.87 6.83 -0.97
C THR A 62 29.92 5.82 -1.45
N GLN A 63 29.49 4.72 -2.09
CA GLN A 63 30.41 3.73 -2.66
C GLN A 63 31.32 4.34 -3.73
N PHE A 64 30.83 5.21 -4.59
CA PHE A 64 31.64 5.94 -5.56
C PHE A 64 32.74 6.78 -4.90
N LYS A 65 32.46 7.44 -3.77
CA LYS A 65 33.49 8.21 -3.03
C LYS A 65 34.60 7.33 -2.47
N HIS A 66 34.29 6.08 -2.16
CA HIS A 66 35.25 5.11 -1.60
C HIS A 66 35.79 4.12 -2.64
N ALA A 67 35.43 4.25 -3.90
CA ALA A 67 35.79 3.32 -4.98
C ALA A 67 37.33 3.16 -5.15
N GLY A 68 38.09 4.21 -4.84
CA GLY A 68 39.57 4.16 -4.90
C GLY A 68 40.23 3.11 -4.00
N GLN A 69 39.60 2.75 -2.88
CA GLN A 69 40.07 1.68 -1.98
C GLN A 69 40.07 0.30 -2.65
N PHE A 70 39.24 0.14 -3.68
CA PHE A 70 39.09 -1.09 -4.46
C PHE A 70 39.82 -1.01 -5.82
N GLY A 71 40.64 0.04 -6.06
CA GLY A 71 41.36 0.23 -7.29
C GLY A 71 40.58 0.87 -8.44
N PHE A 72 39.34 1.31 -8.22
CA PHE A 72 38.55 2.03 -9.23
C PHE A 72 38.91 3.53 -9.23
N GLN A 73 39.21 4.08 -10.41
CA GLN A 73 39.39 5.52 -10.58
C GLN A 73 38.09 6.14 -11.06
N VAL A 74 37.47 6.95 -10.21
CA VAL A 74 36.20 7.69 -10.53
C VAL A 74 36.59 9.17 -10.63
N SER A 75 36.62 9.69 -11.85
CA SER A 75 37.07 11.08 -12.13
C SER A 75 36.02 12.13 -11.90
N GLN A 76 34.76 11.82 -12.18
CA GLN A 76 33.65 12.76 -12.02
C GLN A 76 32.36 11.98 -11.74
N ILE A 77 31.55 12.49 -10.80
CA ILE A 77 30.24 11.95 -10.49
C ILE A 77 29.25 13.11 -10.60
N ASP A 78 28.40 13.06 -11.62
CA ASP A 78 27.25 13.95 -11.74
C ASP A 78 26.02 13.30 -11.11
N PHE A 79 25.31 14.06 -10.29
CA PHE A 79 24.16 13.59 -9.57
C PHE A 79 22.91 14.39 -9.92
N ASP A 80 21.87 13.70 -10.37
CA ASP A 80 20.57 14.25 -10.70
C ASP A 80 19.53 13.74 -9.68
N ILE A 81 19.17 14.60 -8.71
CA ILE A 81 18.19 14.28 -7.68
C ILE A 81 16.80 13.99 -8.27
N GLN A 82 16.43 14.61 -9.37
CA GLN A 82 15.12 14.40 -10.00
C GLN A 82 15.01 12.99 -10.56
N LYS A 83 16.08 12.48 -11.19
CA LYS A 83 16.15 11.08 -11.64
C LYS A 83 16.05 10.09 -10.50
N LEU A 84 16.71 10.36 -9.37
CA LEU A 84 16.62 9.51 -8.19
C LEU A 84 15.19 9.50 -7.61
N VAL A 85 14.54 10.65 -7.52
CA VAL A 85 13.15 10.76 -7.08
C VAL A 85 12.23 10.03 -8.07
N GLN A 86 12.40 10.21 -9.38
CA GLN A 86 11.65 9.49 -10.39
C GLN A 86 11.82 7.96 -10.28
N HIS A 87 13.05 7.49 -10.08
CA HIS A 87 13.32 6.08 -9.83
C HIS A 87 12.56 5.56 -8.61
N SER A 88 12.57 6.29 -7.50
CA SER A 88 11.82 5.89 -6.29
C SER A 88 10.30 5.76 -6.54
N ARG A 89 9.73 6.63 -7.39
CA ARG A 89 8.31 6.57 -7.77
C ARG A 89 8.02 5.37 -8.69
N GLN A 90 8.91 5.06 -9.61
CA GLN A 90 8.79 3.89 -10.49
C GLN A 90 8.81 2.59 -9.68
N VAL A 91 9.74 2.45 -8.72
CA VAL A 91 9.79 1.29 -7.82
C VAL A 91 8.49 1.14 -7.04
N SER A 92 7.97 2.24 -6.47
CA SER A 92 6.69 2.24 -5.76
C SER A 92 5.54 1.79 -6.66
N ALA A 93 5.44 2.34 -7.86
CA ALA A 93 4.39 2.01 -8.83
C ALA A 93 4.44 0.52 -9.24
N GLN A 94 5.62 0.00 -9.49
CA GLN A 94 5.83 -1.42 -9.83
C GLN A 94 5.34 -2.35 -8.72
N LEU A 95 5.63 -2.04 -7.46
CA LEU A 95 5.19 -2.85 -6.33
C LEU A 95 3.68 -2.76 -6.10
N VAL A 96 3.07 -1.59 -6.28
CA VAL A 96 1.60 -1.43 -6.22
C VAL A 96 0.92 -2.26 -7.30
N GLN A 97 1.45 -2.25 -8.54
CA GLN A 97 0.95 -3.12 -9.62
C GLN A 97 1.08 -4.60 -9.26
N GLY A 98 2.18 -4.99 -8.60
CA GLY A 98 2.37 -6.35 -8.10
C GLY A 98 1.31 -6.77 -7.08
N ILE A 99 0.89 -5.86 -6.19
CA ILE A 99 -0.19 -6.12 -5.22
C ILE A 99 -1.53 -6.26 -5.94
N ASP A 100 -1.87 -5.37 -6.87
CA ASP A 100 -3.09 -5.47 -7.68
C ASP A 100 -3.17 -6.82 -8.41
N TYR A 101 -2.05 -7.23 -9.03
CA TYR A 101 -1.95 -8.54 -9.67
C TYR A 101 -2.18 -9.68 -8.69
N LEU A 102 -1.57 -9.64 -7.49
CA LEU A 102 -1.72 -10.71 -6.49
C LEU A 102 -3.14 -10.78 -5.93
N LEU A 103 -3.80 -9.65 -5.71
CA LEU A 103 -5.22 -9.61 -5.30
C LEU A 103 -6.10 -10.25 -6.37
N LYS A 104 -5.93 -9.88 -7.63
CA LYS A 104 -6.66 -10.47 -8.76
C LYS A 104 -6.37 -11.96 -8.93
N LYS A 105 -5.10 -12.38 -8.88
CA LYS A 105 -4.69 -13.79 -8.98
C LYS A 105 -5.34 -14.67 -7.92
N ASN A 106 -5.49 -14.14 -6.70
CA ASN A 106 -6.12 -14.86 -5.59
C ASN A 106 -7.64 -14.59 -5.49
N GLN A 107 -8.25 -13.96 -6.50
CA GLN A 107 -9.69 -13.71 -6.57
C GLN A 107 -10.24 -12.88 -5.38
N VAL A 108 -9.40 -12.01 -4.80
CA VAL A 108 -9.84 -11.04 -3.79
C VAL A 108 -10.61 -9.93 -4.49
N THR A 109 -11.85 -9.69 -4.05
CA THR A 109 -12.65 -8.59 -4.59
C THR A 109 -12.20 -7.27 -3.97
N VAL A 110 -11.78 -6.32 -4.81
CA VAL A 110 -11.32 -5.00 -4.36
C VAL A 110 -12.43 -3.97 -4.51
N PHE A 111 -12.75 -3.29 -3.43
CA PHE A 111 -13.67 -2.14 -3.41
C PHE A 111 -12.88 -0.86 -3.19
N SER A 112 -13.01 0.10 -4.10
CA SER A 112 -12.43 1.43 -3.96
C SER A 112 -13.43 2.35 -3.28
N GLY A 113 -13.11 2.81 -2.07
CA GLY A 113 -13.99 3.70 -1.31
C GLY A 113 -13.71 3.66 0.19
N ARG A 114 -14.44 4.49 0.90
CA ARG A 114 -14.38 4.55 2.35
C ARG A 114 -15.36 3.58 2.98
N ALA A 115 -14.86 2.64 3.79
CA ALA A 115 -15.69 1.72 4.54
C ALA A 115 -16.09 2.31 5.89
N GLN A 116 -17.35 2.08 6.28
CA GLN A 116 -17.89 2.38 7.60
C GLN A 116 -18.61 1.15 8.17
N LEU A 117 -18.32 0.79 9.41
CA LEU A 117 -19.08 -0.23 10.13
C LEU A 117 -20.48 0.33 10.45
N THR A 118 -21.54 -0.34 9.97
CA THR A 118 -22.92 0.09 10.18
C THR A 118 -23.66 -0.77 11.20
N ALA A 119 -23.25 -2.05 11.31
CA ALA A 119 -23.77 -2.98 12.32
C ALA A 119 -22.76 -4.13 12.52
N LYS A 120 -23.09 -5.06 13.39
CA LYS A 120 -22.34 -6.32 13.51
C LYS A 120 -22.31 -7.02 12.13
N GLU A 121 -21.11 -7.40 11.70
CA GLU A 121 -20.88 -8.11 10.43
C GLU A 121 -21.25 -7.32 9.17
N LYS A 122 -21.52 -6.01 9.27
CA LYS A 122 -21.96 -5.17 8.15
C LYS A 122 -21.13 -3.91 8.00
N ILE A 123 -20.79 -3.61 6.76
CA ILE A 123 -20.13 -2.36 6.38
C ILE A 123 -20.90 -1.69 5.23
N GLU A 124 -20.75 -0.40 5.14
CA GLU A 124 -21.10 0.39 3.96
C GLU A 124 -19.83 0.95 3.36
N VAL A 125 -19.68 0.81 2.04
CA VAL A 125 -18.56 1.37 1.27
C VAL A 125 -19.11 2.49 0.41
N THR A 126 -18.56 3.69 0.58
CA THR A 126 -18.90 4.87 -0.23
C THR A 126 -17.73 5.19 -1.16
N ASP A 127 -17.98 5.20 -2.47
CA ASP A 127 -17.00 5.55 -3.49
C ASP A 127 -16.75 7.06 -3.59
N ALA A 128 -15.79 7.46 -4.45
CA ALA A 128 -15.44 8.87 -4.67
C ALA A 128 -16.59 9.69 -5.32
N GLN A 129 -17.57 9.05 -5.92
CA GLN A 129 -18.76 9.65 -6.53
C GLN A 129 -19.93 9.78 -5.55
N GLY A 130 -19.78 9.25 -4.32
CA GLY A 130 -20.84 9.25 -3.31
C GLY A 130 -21.82 8.08 -3.41
N ASN A 131 -21.59 7.10 -4.29
CA ASN A 131 -22.42 5.90 -4.34
C ASN A 131 -22.06 4.98 -3.18
N SER A 132 -23.08 4.48 -2.48
CA SER A 132 -22.89 3.56 -1.36
C SER A 132 -23.31 2.14 -1.71
N GLN A 133 -22.52 1.17 -1.22
CA GLN A 133 -22.81 -0.26 -1.34
C GLN A 133 -22.65 -0.94 0.03
N ALA A 134 -23.68 -1.72 0.40
CA ALA A 134 -23.64 -2.54 1.61
C ALA A 134 -22.92 -3.87 1.36
N LEU A 135 -22.01 -4.25 2.24
CA LEU A 135 -21.32 -5.54 2.24
C LEU A 135 -21.47 -6.18 3.62
N SER A 136 -21.45 -7.53 3.66
CA SER A 136 -21.48 -8.27 4.91
C SER A 136 -20.47 -9.42 4.91
N ALA A 137 -19.93 -9.70 6.11
CA ALA A 137 -19.08 -10.87 6.37
C ALA A 137 -19.10 -11.19 7.86
N PRO A 138 -19.05 -12.48 8.24
CA PRO A 138 -18.91 -12.88 9.64
C PRO A 138 -17.58 -12.43 10.25
N HIS A 139 -16.57 -12.15 9.42
CA HIS A 139 -15.28 -11.68 9.88
C HIS A 139 -14.89 -10.36 9.20
N ILE A 140 -14.46 -9.37 9.99
CA ILE A 140 -14.00 -8.08 9.50
C ILE A 140 -12.66 -7.76 10.16
N ILE A 141 -11.63 -7.50 9.34
CA ILE A 141 -10.30 -7.05 9.80
C ILE A 141 -10.18 -5.55 9.56
N LEU A 142 -9.88 -4.79 10.61
CA LEU A 142 -9.55 -3.38 10.53
C LEU A 142 -8.03 -3.21 10.38
N ALA A 143 -7.59 -2.82 9.18
CA ALA A 143 -6.18 -2.58 8.83
C ALA A 143 -5.99 -1.16 8.25
N THR A 144 -6.68 -0.18 8.83
CA THR A 144 -6.82 1.19 8.33
C THR A 144 -5.56 2.05 8.44
N GLY A 145 -4.50 1.52 9.07
CA GLY A 145 -3.23 2.23 9.25
C GLY A 145 -3.28 3.31 10.33
N ALA A 146 -2.37 4.27 10.22
CA ALA A 146 -2.24 5.35 11.19
C ALA A 146 -1.96 6.69 10.49
N ARG A 147 -2.20 7.78 11.20
CA ARG A 147 -1.88 9.15 10.79
C ARG A 147 -1.01 9.80 11.86
N ALA A 148 -0.18 10.78 11.46
CA ALA A 148 0.51 11.63 12.41
C ALA A 148 -0.50 12.34 13.31
N ARG A 149 -0.26 12.28 14.62
CA ARG A 149 -1.08 13.00 15.59
C ARG A 149 -0.69 14.48 15.56
N HIS A 150 -1.67 15.33 15.33
CA HIS A 150 -1.49 16.77 15.54
C HIS A 150 -1.65 17.06 17.03
N VAL A 151 -0.63 17.69 17.62
CA VAL A 151 -0.66 18.18 19.00
C VAL A 151 -0.76 19.71 18.93
N PRO A 152 -1.94 20.31 19.26
CA PRO A 152 -2.18 21.73 19.04
C PRO A 152 -1.19 22.67 19.77
N GLN A 153 -0.55 22.17 20.82
CA GLN A 153 0.44 22.94 21.62
C GLN A 153 1.87 22.89 21.06
N LEU A 154 2.10 22.05 20.04
CA LEU A 154 3.40 21.99 19.36
C LEU A 154 3.26 22.54 17.95
N PRO A 155 4.10 23.52 17.56
CA PRO A 155 4.08 24.13 16.22
C PRO A 155 4.45 23.14 15.11
#